data_4370a38ad42c1a017d056c4be05385f5
#
_entry.id   4370a38ad42c1a017d056c4be05385f5
#
_cell.length_a   1.000
_cell.length_b   1.000
_cell.length_c   1.000
_cell.angle_alpha   90.00
_cell.angle_beta   90.00
_cell.angle_gamma   90.00
#
_symmetry.space_group_name_H-M   'P 1'
#
loop_
_entity.id
_entity.type
_entity.pdbx_description
1 polymer ?
#
loop_
_entity_poly.entity_id
_entity_poly.type
_entity_poly.pdbx_seq_one_letter_code
_entity_poly.pdbx_strand_id
1 'polypeptide(L)'
;MLIDIIKARHSIRKYTDKQISHEDLELILEAGNYAPNAGGGQRSMMVAVHIAKLTAMIGRMNLAKFDRSKLMGGYVSKEQPSNIDDPTIKNGFYDAPTVVAIFCQNGFAFRVADAFCMAENMVLQATELGISSCIISRGEETFVSDEGQKLLDEWDVPKNYSAVCFVILGYIDGKQPHSKPRKPNRIKIIE
;
A
#
# COMPACT_ATOMS: atom_id res chain seq x y z
N MET A 1 -20.40 -8.93 8.27
CA MET A 1 -20.15 -9.75 7.04
C MET A 1 -18.98 -9.17 6.27
N LEU A 2 -18.32 -9.95 5.40
CA LEU A 2 -17.19 -9.46 4.59
C LEU A 2 -17.52 -8.18 3.81
N ILE A 3 -18.75 -8.06 3.28
CA ILE A 3 -19.18 -6.86 2.55
C ILE A 3 -19.14 -5.59 3.40
N ASP A 4 -19.32 -5.68 4.71
CA ASP A 4 -19.29 -4.53 5.60
C ASP A 4 -17.84 -4.06 5.79
N ILE A 5 -16.88 -4.99 5.89
CA ILE A 5 -15.44 -4.68 5.91
C ILE A 5 -15.02 -4.00 4.61
N ILE A 6 -15.43 -4.55 3.46
CA ILE A 6 -15.14 -3.96 2.15
C ILE A 6 -15.68 -2.52 2.04
N LYS A 7 -16.88 -2.25 2.59
CA LYS A 7 -17.48 -0.91 2.58
C LYS A 7 -16.83 0.04 3.59
N ALA A 8 -16.37 -0.47 4.73
CA ALA A 8 -15.74 0.32 5.80
C ALA A 8 -14.30 0.72 5.45
N ARG A 9 -13.60 -0.06 4.61
CA ARG A 9 -12.22 0.22 4.21
C ARG A 9 -12.09 1.57 3.49
N HIS A 10 -11.19 2.40 4.00
CA HIS A 10 -10.82 3.68 3.39
C HIS A 10 -9.30 3.80 3.27
N SER A 11 -8.84 4.58 2.30
CA SER A 11 -7.42 4.94 2.19
C SER A 11 -7.09 6.07 3.16
N ILE A 12 -6.38 5.74 4.22
CA ILE A 12 -5.97 6.69 5.27
C ILE A 12 -4.59 7.24 4.95
N ARG A 13 -4.40 8.56 5.15
CA ARG A 13 -3.18 9.30 4.79
C ARG A 13 -2.72 10.27 5.87
N LYS A 14 -3.25 10.13 7.08
CA LYS A 14 -2.75 10.76 8.29
C LYS A 14 -2.74 9.72 9.39
N TYR A 15 -1.60 9.54 10.00
CA TYR A 15 -1.38 8.50 11.01
C TYR A 15 -0.86 9.11 12.30
N THR A 16 -1.24 8.50 13.42
CA THR A 16 -0.57 8.73 14.71
C THR A 16 0.80 8.03 14.70
N ASP A 17 1.63 8.32 15.68
CA ASP A 17 2.92 7.65 15.92
C ASP A 17 2.78 6.26 16.56
N LYS A 18 1.55 5.87 16.95
CA LYS A 18 1.26 4.59 17.57
C LYS A 18 1.53 3.45 16.59
N GLN A 19 2.41 2.53 17.00
CA GLN A 19 2.73 1.32 16.24
C GLN A 19 1.63 0.27 16.40
N ILE A 20 1.38 -0.52 15.35
CA ILE A 20 0.52 -1.72 15.43
C ILE A 20 1.23 -2.84 16.20
N SER A 21 0.51 -3.85 16.67
CA SER A 21 1.13 -5.01 17.32
C SER A 21 1.80 -5.96 16.31
N HIS A 22 2.71 -6.81 16.76
CA HIS A 22 3.29 -7.85 15.90
C HIS A 22 2.25 -8.87 15.50
N GLU A 23 1.36 -9.25 16.41
CA GLU A 23 0.27 -10.19 16.16
C GLU A 23 -0.67 -9.69 15.07
N ASP A 24 -1.04 -8.42 15.10
CA ASP A 24 -1.88 -7.82 14.06
C ASP A 24 -1.14 -7.76 12.71
N LEU A 25 0.17 -7.45 12.73
CA LEU A 25 0.98 -7.43 11.52
C LEU A 25 1.07 -8.84 10.89
N GLU A 26 1.27 -9.87 11.69
CA GLU A 26 1.33 -11.26 11.23
C GLU A 26 0.01 -11.69 10.57
N LEU A 27 -1.15 -11.37 11.17
CA LEU A 27 -2.47 -11.65 10.58
C LEU A 27 -2.66 -10.92 9.24
N ILE A 28 -2.20 -9.68 9.14
CA ILE A 28 -2.27 -8.90 7.89
C ILE A 28 -1.37 -9.52 6.81
N LEU A 29 -0.17 -9.95 7.16
CA LEU A 29 0.74 -10.61 6.24
C LEU A 29 0.21 -11.97 5.79
N GLU A 30 -0.38 -12.74 6.69
CA GLU A 30 -1.03 -14.00 6.39
C GLU A 30 -2.17 -13.79 5.36
N ALA A 31 -3.04 -12.81 5.57
CA ALA A 31 -4.10 -12.49 4.62
C ALA A 31 -3.55 -12.15 3.22
N GLY A 32 -2.45 -11.40 3.14
CA GLY A 32 -1.74 -11.14 1.89
C GLY A 32 -1.19 -12.41 1.25
N ASN A 33 -0.62 -13.31 2.03
CA ASN A 33 -0.02 -14.56 1.57
C ASN A 33 -1.05 -15.53 0.98
N TYR A 34 -2.30 -15.48 1.44
CA TYR A 34 -3.42 -16.27 0.91
C TYR A 34 -4.13 -15.65 -0.30
N ALA A 35 -3.61 -14.55 -0.85
CA ALA A 35 -4.19 -13.95 -2.05
C ALA A 35 -4.08 -14.88 -3.27
N PRO A 36 -5.09 -14.87 -4.17
CA PRO A 36 -4.99 -15.59 -5.42
C PRO A 36 -3.83 -15.04 -6.25
N ASN A 37 -3.14 -15.94 -6.95
CA ASN A 37 -2.03 -15.58 -7.82
C ASN A 37 -2.05 -16.42 -9.10
N ALA A 38 -1.52 -15.89 -10.18
CA ALA A 38 -1.61 -16.50 -11.50
C ALA A 38 -0.91 -17.86 -11.56
N GLY A 39 -1.70 -18.88 -11.91
CA GLY A 39 -1.26 -20.27 -12.04
C GLY A 39 -0.73 -20.89 -10.74
N GLY A 40 -1.06 -20.33 -9.57
CA GLY A 40 -0.54 -20.81 -8.29
C GLY A 40 0.98 -20.70 -8.15
N GLY A 41 1.62 -19.84 -8.96
CA GLY A 41 3.07 -19.79 -9.10
C GLY A 41 3.81 -19.08 -7.96
N GLN A 42 3.10 -18.35 -7.08
CA GLN A 42 3.63 -17.65 -5.89
C GLN A 42 4.90 -16.82 -6.19
N ARG A 43 4.88 -16.04 -7.28
CA ARG A 43 6.01 -15.24 -7.78
C ARG A 43 6.08 -13.85 -7.14
N SER A 44 5.57 -13.72 -5.93
CA SER A 44 5.56 -12.48 -5.16
C SER A 44 6.13 -12.75 -3.77
N MET A 45 6.71 -11.72 -3.17
CA MET A 45 7.16 -11.75 -1.78
C MET A 45 6.81 -10.44 -1.08
N MET A 46 6.73 -10.47 0.22
CA MET A 46 6.47 -9.32 1.07
C MET A 46 7.67 -9.05 1.98
N VAL A 47 8.00 -7.77 2.14
CA VAL A 47 8.94 -7.32 3.18
C VAL A 47 8.20 -6.31 4.06
N ALA A 48 8.00 -6.67 5.31
CA ALA A 48 7.39 -5.79 6.30
C ALA A 48 8.46 -4.97 7.04
N VAL A 49 8.34 -3.66 6.99
CA VAL A 49 9.19 -2.73 7.72
C VAL A 49 8.39 -2.16 8.89
N HIS A 50 8.67 -2.65 10.08
CA HIS A 50 7.99 -2.29 11.33
C HIS A 50 8.84 -1.34 12.20
N ILE A 51 9.55 -0.42 11.53
CA ILE A 51 10.43 0.58 12.13
C ILE A 51 10.07 1.94 11.54
N ALA A 52 9.39 2.78 12.29
CA ALA A 52 8.83 4.05 11.81
C ALA A 52 9.88 4.95 11.11
N LYS A 53 11.11 5.03 11.65
CA LYS A 53 12.20 5.82 11.05
C LYS A 53 12.60 5.30 9.66
N LEU A 54 12.67 3.99 9.49
CA LEU A 54 13.01 3.36 8.21
C LEU A 54 11.84 3.48 7.23
N THR A 55 10.61 3.27 7.70
CA THR A 55 9.38 3.49 6.92
C THR A 55 9.33 4.91 6.37
N ALA A 56 9.60 5.92 7.19
CA ALA A 56 9.63 7.32 6.77
C ALA A 56 10.73 7.60 5.73
N MET A 57 11.90 6.96 5.83
CA MET A 57 12.97 7.07 4.84
C MET A 57 12.53 6.53 3.49
N ILE A 58 11.97 5.32 3.46
CA ILE A 58 11.45 4.70 2.23
C ILE A 58 10.31 5.53 1.62
N GLY A 59 9.44 6.09 2.46
CA GLY A 59 8.37 6.98 2.00
C GLY A 59 8.89 8.25 1.33
N ARG A 60 10.02 8.82 1.78
CA ARG A 60 10.69 9.94 1.08
C ARG A 60 11.27 9.49 -0.25
N MET A 61 11.89 8.31 -0.33
CA MET A 61 12.36 7.73 -1.60
C MET A 61 11.19 7.55 -2.59
N ASN A 62 10.06 7.02 -2.13
CA ASN A 62 8.84 6.85 -2.95
C ASN A 62 8.35 8.18 -3.52
N LEU A 63 8.42 9.26 -2.75
CA LEU A 63 7.98 10.59 -3.21
C LEU A 63 9.01 11.31 -4.09
N ALA A 64 10.30 11.00 -3.96
CA ALA A 64 11.38 11.73 -4.63
C ALA A 64 11.29 11.73 -6.17
N LYS A 65 10.74 10.66 -6.75
CA LYS A 65 10.52 10.51 -8.21
C LYS A 65 9.10 10.85 -8.66
N PHE A 66 8.29 11.44 -7.78
CA PHE A 66 6.91 11.75 -8.09
C PHE A 66 6.80 12.96 -9.02
N ASP A 67 6.43 12.70 -10.27
CA ASP A 67 6.19 13.72 -11.27
C ASP A 67 4.72 14.19 -11.22
N ARG A 68 4.52 15.36 -10.63
CA ARG A 68 3.18 15.96 -10.50
C ARG A 68 2.56 16.35 -11.84
N SER A 69 3.36 16.58 -12.89
CA SER A 69 2.86 16.96 -14.22
C SER A 69 2.09 15.83 -14.91
N LYS A 70 2.32 14.59 -14.51
CA LYS A 70 1.64 13.39 -15.02
C LYS A 70 0.35 13.05 -14.31
N LEU A 71 -0.08 13.86 -13.35
CA LEU A 71 -1.31 13.60 -12.62
C LEU A 71 -2.53 13.91 -13.49
N MET A 72 -3.27 12.85 -13.79
CA MET A 72 -4.62 12.95 -14.33
C MET A 72 -5.62 12.77 -13.19
N GLY A 73 -6.07 13.85 -12.61
CA GLY A 73 -7.07 13.78 -11.57
C GLY A 73 -7.03 14.97 -10.62
N GLY A 74 -8.18 15.28 -10.07
CA GLY A 74 -8.36 16.33 -9.11
C GLY A 74 -8.30 15.81 -7.67
N TYR A 75 -8.81 16.62 -6.82
CA TYR A 75 -8.97 16.45 -5.39
C TYR A 75 -9.35 15.04 -4.93
N VAL A 76 -8.60 14.49 -3.98
CA VAL A 76 -8.79 13.13 -3.44
C VAL A 76 -9.63 13.15 -2.17
N SER A 77 -9.23 13.89 -1.13
CA SER A 77 -9.94 13.98 0.14
C SER A 77 -9.52 15.20 0.95
N LYS A 78 -10.49 15.82 1.63
CA LYS A 78 -10.25 16.93 2.57
C LYS A 78 -9.77 16.40 3.93
N GLU A 79 -10.34 15.32 4.39
CA GLU A 79 -10.05 14.72 5.70
C GLU A 79 -8.69 14.01 5.69
N GLN A 80 -8.40 13.34 4.56
CA GLN A 80 -7.19 12.53 4.37
C GLN A 80 -6.50 12.92 3.05
N PRO A 81 -5.90 14.13 2.98
CA PRO A 81 -5.31 14.64 1.75
C PRO A 81 -4.15 13.75 1.26
N SER A 82 -4.07 13.61 -0.04
CA SER A 82 -2.93 12.98 -0.70
C SER A 82 -1.88 14.03 -1.07
N ASN A 83 -0.73 13.57 -1.52
CA ASN A 83 0.29 14.44 -2.11
C ASN A 83 -0.16 15.15 -3.41
N ILE A 84 -1.33 14.77 -3.95
CA ILE A 84 -2.03 15.52 -5.03
C ILE A 84 -2.75 16.73 -4.45
N ASP A 85 -3.42 16.55 -3.31
CA ASP A 85 -4.20 17.60 -2.66
C ASP A 85 -3.31 18.62 -1.94
N ASP A 86 -2.22 18.14 -1.33
CA ASP A 86 -1.31 18.93 -0.50
C ASP A 86 0.15 18.75 -0.95
N PRO A 87 0.74 19.75 -1.62
CA PRO A 87 2.12 19.71 -2.06
C PRO A 87 3.16 19.83 -0.92
N THR A 88 2.73 20.15 0.29
CA THR A 88 3.63 20.23 1.45
C THR A 88 3.98 18.86 2.03
N ILE A 89 3.23 17.81 1.68
CA ILE A 89 3.53 16.43 2.06
C ILE A 89 4.90 16.04 1.49
N LYS A 90 5.83 15.61 2.36
CA LYS A 90 7.22 15.25 2.03
C LYS A 90 7.50 13.75 2.08
N ASN A 91 6.50 12.94 2.46
CA ASN A 91 6.61 11.49 2.63
C ASN A 91 5.49 10.79 1.86
N GLY A 92 5.84 9.93 0.89
CA GLY A 92 4.86 9.18 0.08
C GLY A 92 4.08 8.14 0.88
N PHE A 93 4.54 7.81 2.10
CA PHE A 93 3.86 6.91 3.04
C PHE A 93 3.10 7.66 4.15
N TYR A 94 3.02 9.00 4.05
CA TYR A 94 2.20 9.83 4.94
C TYR A 94 2.50 9.64 6.42
N ASP A 95 3.77 9.36 6.75
CA ASP A 95 4.29 9.10 8.09
C ASP A 95 3.65 7.90 8.81
N ALA A 96 3.06 6.96 8.05
CA ALA A 96 2.62 5.68 8.62
C ALA A 96 3.79 4.96 9.28
N PRO A 97 3.62 4.39 10.50
CA PRO A 97 4.72 3.77 11.25
C PRO A 97 5.17 2.41 10.69
N THR A 98 4.32 1.75 9.92
CA THR A 98 4.61 0.43 9.32
C THR A 98 4.32 0.46 7.82
N VAL A 99 5.14 -0.23 7.04
CA VAL A 99 4.90 -0.49 5.61
C VAL A 99 5.20 -1.94 5.25
N VAL A 100 4.39 -2.50 4.38
CA VAL A 100 4.68 -3.77 3.70
C VAL A 100 4.96 -3.49 2.24
N ALA A 101 6.17 -3.78 1.78
CA ALA A 101 6.57 -3.71 0.39
C ALA A 101 6.26 -5.05 -0.30
N ILE A 102 5.59 -5.00 -1.45
CA ILE A 102 5.26 -6.19 -2.24
C ILE A 102 6.12 -6.20 -3.48
N PHE A 103 6.96 -7.22 -3.58
CA PHE A 103 7.88 -7.48 -4.68
C PHE A 103 7.36 -8.62 -5.55
N CYS A 104 7.56 -8.52 -6.86
CA CYS A 104 7.20 -9.57 -7.80
C CYS A 104 8.30 -9.79 -8.81
N GLN A 105 8.36 -11.01 -9.37
CA GLN A 105 9.31 -11.41 -10.41
C GLN A 105 9.16 -10.52 -11.65
N ASN A 106 10.28 -9.98 -12.14
CA ASN A 106 10.33 -9.15 -13.33
C ASN A 106 9.99 -9.97 -14.59
N GLY A 107 9.37 -9.30 -15.57
CA GLY A 107 8.98 -9.97 -16.83
C GLY A 107 7.73 -10.86 -16.72
N PHE A 108 7.19 -11.07 -15.52
CA PHE A 108 5.97 -11.85 -15.35
C PHE A 108 4.72 -10.99 -15.65
N ALA A 109 3.90 -11.42 -16.61
CA ALA A 109 2.79 -10.64 -17.14
C ALA A 109 1.73 -10.25 -16.08
N PHE A 110 1.51 -11.10 -15.07
CA PHE A 110 0.49 -10.89 -14.04
C PHE A 110 1.04 -10.28 -12.73
N ARG A 111 2.31 -9.87 -12.70
CA ARG A 111 2.97 -9.35 -11.50
C ARG A 111 2.21 -8.24 -10.78
N VAL A 112 1.60 -7.33 -11.54
CA VAL A 112 0.81 -6.22 -10.99
C VAL A 112 -0.51 -6.73 -10.40
N ALA A 113 -1.20 -7.62 -11.10
CA ALA A 113 -2.45 -8.20 -10.63
C ALA A 113 -2.24 -8.98 -9.32
N ASP A 114 -1.23 -9.87 -9.28
CA ASP A 114 -0.91 -10.67 -8.09
C ASP A 114 -0.59 -9.77 -6.90
N ALA A 115 0.25 -8.74 -7.10
CA ALA A 115 0.61 -7.80 -6.03
C ALA A 115 -0.61 -7.04 -5.48
N PHE A 116 -1.52 -6.59 -6.34
CA PHE A 116 -2.69 -5.85 -5.87
C PHE A 116 -3.75 -6.76 -5.24
N CYS A 117 -3.83 -8.04 -5.61
CA CYS A 117 -4.63 -9.02 -4.88
C CYS A 117 -4.11 -9.21 -3.44
N MET A 118 -2.78 -9.32 -3.25
CA MET A 118 -2.15 -9.36 -1.93
C MET A 118 -2.45 -8.10 -1.13
N ALA A 119 -2.26 -6.93 -1.75
CA ALA A 119 -2.51 -5.64 -1.11
C ALA A 119 -3.98 -5.49 -0.67
N GLU A 120 -4.95 -5.92 -1.49
CA GLU A 120 -6.38 -5.84 -1.15
C GLU A 120 -6.72 -6.74 0.04
N ASN A 121 -6.25 -8.00 0.07
CA ASN A 121 -6.47 -8.87 1.21
C ASN A 121 -5.90 -8.23 2.51
N MET A 122 -4.68 -7.67 2.44
CA MET A 122 -4.07 -7.02 3.60
C MET A 122 -4.86 -5.81 4.10
N VAL A 123 -5.36 -4.94 3.22
CA VAL A 123 -6.12 -3.76 3.66
C VAL A 123 -7.51 -4.12 4.18
N LEU A 124 -8.09 -5.23 3.73
CA LEU A 124 -9.34 -5.76 4.29
C LEU A 124 -9.10 -6.34 5.69
N GLN A 125 -8.05 -7.15 5.87
CA GLN A 125 -7.69 -7.69 7.18
C GLN A 125 -7.33 -6.57 8.17
N ALA A 126 -6.56 -5.57 7.75
CA ALA A 126 -6.28 -4.39 8.57
C ALA A 126 -7.57 -3.68 9.01
N THR A 127 -8.53 -3.53 8.08
CA THR A 127 -9.83 -2.91 8.39
C THR A 127 -10.61 -3.70 9.43
N GLU A 128 -10.61 -5.02 9.36
CA GLU A 128 -11.25 -5.90 10.34
C GLU A 128 -10.64 -5.74 11.73
N LEU A 129 -9.32 -5.60 11.80
CA LEU A 129 -8.57 -5.38 13.05
C LEU A 129 -8.66 -3.93 13.57
N GLY A 130 -9.39 -3.04 12.88
CA GLY A 130 -9.45 -1.62 13.25
C GLY A 130 -8.18 -0.83 12.96
N ILE A 131 -7.30 -1.39 12.12
CA ILE A 131 -6.05 -0.77 11.67
C ILE A 131 -6.31 -0.03 10.36
N SER A 132 -5.82 1.20 10.30
CA SER A 132 -5.91 2.06 9.14
C SER A 132 -4.83 1.70 8.10
N SER A 133 -5.20 1.77 6.82
CA SER A 133 -4.30 1.38 5.74
C SER A 133 -4.46 2.25 4.49
N CYS A 134 -3.46 2.20 3.63
CA CYS A 134 -3.54 2.70 2.25
C CYS A 134 -2.61 1.92 1.34
N ILE A 135 -3.05 1.61 0.13
CA ILE A 135 -2.20 1.05 -0.92
C ILE A 135 -1.47 2.19 -1.61
N ILE A 136 -0.14 2.10 -1.70
CA ILE A 136 0.73 3.07 -2.35
C ILE A 136 1.37 2.43 -3.58
N SER A 137 1.30 3.11 -4.70
CA SER A 137 1.92 2.69 -5.96
C SER A 137 3.39 3.16 -6.09
N ARG A 138 3.96 3.04 -7.29
CA ARG A 138 5.33 3.45 -7.65
C ARG A 138 6.42 2.63 -6.93
N GLY A 139 6.18 1.33 -6.79
CA GLY A 139 7.16 0.43 -6.19
C GLY A 139 8.50 0.46 -6.92
N GLU A 140 8.48 0.34 -8.24
CA GLU A 140 9.68 0.27 -9.09
C GLU A 140 10.60 1.50 -8.95
N GLU A 141 10.02 2.69 -8.77
CA GLU A 141 10.76 3.95 -8.68
C GLU A 141 11.35 4.20 -7.29
N THR A 142 10.90 3.46 -6.27
CA THR A 142 11.23 3.74 -4.87
C THR A 142 12.67 3.36 -4.52
N PHE A 143 13.15 2.23 -5.01
CA PHE A 143 14.44 1.65 -4.62
C PHE A 143 15.57 1.86 -5.67
N VAL A 144 15.44 2.84 -6.56
CA VAL A 144 16.43 3.07 -7.65
C VAL A 144 17.73 3.77 -7.19
N SER A 145 17.78 4.34 -6.00
CA SER A 145 18.99 4.94 -5.44
C SER A 145 19.93 3.88 -4.86
N ASP A 146 21.22 4.23 -4.70
CA ASP A 146 22.20 3.34 -4.06
C ASP A 146 21.77 2.92 -2.65
N GLU A 147 21.15 3.82 -1.89
CA GLU A 147 20.58 3.54 -0.57
C GLU A 147 19.41 2.54 -0.67
N GLY A 148 18.54 2.73 -1.67
CA GLY A 148 17.45 1.79 -1.96
C GLY A 148 17.97 0.40 -2.36
N GLN A 149 18.99 0.33 -3.21
CA GLN A 149 19.59 -0.95 -3.61
C GLN A 149 20.24 -1.69 -2.43
N LYS A 150 20.90 -0.97 -1.50
CA LYS A 150 21.44 -1.57 -0.26
C LYS A 150 20.36 -2.21 0.60
N LEU A 151 19.20 -1.55 0.74
CA LEU A 151 18.07 -2.14 1.46
C LEU A 151 17.59 -3.44 0.81
N LEU A 152 17.50 -3.49 -0.52
CA LEU A 152 17.10 -4.70 -1.23
C LEU A 152 18.10 -5.85 -1.01
N ASP A 153 19.39 -5.53 -0.97
CA ASP A 153 20.44 -6.50 -0.67
C ASP A 153 20.37 -6.99 0.79
N GLU A 154 20.17 -6.08 1.75
CA GLU A 154 19.99 -6.40 3.17
C GLU A 154 18.75 -7.25 3.45
N TRP A 155 17.72 -7.12 2.63
CA TRP A 155 16.47 -7.89 2.75
C TRP A 155 16.45 -9.17 1.91
N ASP A 156 17.56 -9.53 1.30
CA ASP A 156 17.68 -10.70 0.41
C ASP A 156 16.62 -10.73 -0.72
N VAL A 157 16.23 -9.54 -1.23
CA VAL A 157 15.30 -9.47 -2.36
C VAL A 157 16.00 -9.97 -3.63
N PRO A 158 15.47 -11.00 -4.31
CA PRO A 158 16.11 -11.54 -5.50
C PRO A 158 16.29 -10.47 -6.59
N LYS A 159 17.44 -10.44 -7.27
CA LYS A 159 17.77 -9.42 -8.30
C LYS A 159 16.78 -9.35 -9.47
N ASN A 160 16.05 -10.43 -9.71
CA ASN A 160 15.00 -10.51 -10.72
C ASN A 160 13.61 -10.14 -10.17
N TYR A 161 13.54 -9.53 -8.96
CA TYR A 161 12.30 -8.99 -8.39
C TYR A 161 12.40 -7.47 -8.30
N SER A 162 11.25 -6.80 -8.43
CA SER A 162 11.11 -5.39 -8.14
C SER A 162 9.83 -5.10 -7.36
N ALA A 163 9.84 -4.04 -6.57
CA ALA A 163 8.66 -3.61 -5.84
C ALA A 163 7.56 -3.19 -6.81
N VAL A 164 6.32 -3.57 -6.52
CA VAL A 164 5.13 -3.21 -7.32
C VAL A 164 4.31 -2.17 -6.59
N CYS A 165 3.97 -2.43 -5.34
CA CYS A 165 3.18 -1.53 -4.49
C CYS A 165 3.55 -1.74 -3.03
N PHE A 166 2.97 -0.88 -2.19
CA PHE A 166 3.13 -0.94 -0.73
C PHE A 166 1.77 -0.91 -0.06
N VAL A 167 1.68 -1.51 1.12
CA VAL A 167 0.58 -1.30 2.06
C VAL A 167 1.14 -0.59 3.28
N ILE A 168 0.71 0.63 3.53
CA ILE A 168 1.05 1.38 4.74
C ILE A 168 -0.01 1.15 5.81
N LEU A 169 0.43 1.03 7.05
CA LEU A 169 -0.38 0.60 8.20
C LEU A 169 -0.11 1.46 9.43
N GLY A 170 -1.15 1.69 10.22
CA GLY A 170 -1.09 2.44 11.47
C GLY A 170 -2.48 2.81 11.97
N TYR A 171 -2.56 3.75 12.88
CA TYR A 171 -3.84 4.26 13.40
C TYR A 171 -4.12 5.65 12.85
N ILE A 172 -5.36 5.89 12.44
CA ILE A 172 -5.79 7.15 11.86
C ILE A 172 -5.54 8.33 12.80
N ASP A 173 -4.99 9.40 12.26
CA ASP A 173 -5.02 10.74 12.85
C ASP A 173 -6.09 11.58 12.15
N GLY A 174 -7.03 12.13 12.96
CA GLY A 174 -8.14 12.91 12.45
C GLY A 174 -9.38 12.10 12.07
N LYS A 175 -10.13 12.61 11.10
CA LYS A 175 -11.44 12.04 10.70
C LYS A 175 -11.31 11.02 9.57
N GLN A 176 -12.15 9.98 9.64
CA GLN A 176 -12.35 9.06 8.55
C GLN A 176 -12.93 9.80 7.33
N PRO A 177 -12.43 9.55 6.10
CA PRO A 177 -12.98 10.18 4.93
C PRO A 177 -14.37 9.65 4.61
N HIS A 178 -15.22 10.49 4.06
CA HIS A 178 -16.52 10.05 3.58
C HIS A 178 -16.40 9.21 2.31
N SER A 179 -17.16 8.12 2.25
CA SER A 179 -17.27 7.31 1.03
C SER A 179 -17.88 8.13 -0.10
N LYS A 180 -17.17 8.22 -1.23
CA LYS A 180 -17.73 8.84 -2.44
C LYS A 180 -18.88 7.99 -2.97
N PRO A 181 -20.01 8.59 -3.41
CA PRO A 181 -21.09 7.86 -4.06
C PRO A 181 -20.57 7.02 -5.23
N ARG A 182 -21.09 5.82 -5.39
CA ARG A 182 -20.75 5.00 -6.55
C ARG A 182 -21.44 5.55 -7.79
N LYS A 183 -20.70 5.67 -8.90
CA LYS A 183 -21.28 6.11 -10.18
C LYS A 183 -22.33 5.09 -10.62
N PRO A 184 -23.47 5.54 -11.20
CA PRO A 184 -24.46 4.63 -11.75
C PRO A 184 -23.91 3.84 -12.94
N ASN A 185 -24.59 2.78 -13.30
CA ASN A 185 -24.31 1.96 -14.50
C ASN A 185 -22.92 1.30 -14.54
N ARG A 186 -22.32 1.02 -13.38
CA ARG A 186 -21.04 0.30 -13.28
C ARG A 186 -21.20 -1.22 -13.24
N ILE A 187 -22.40 -1.69 -13.04
CA ILE A 187 -22.75 -3.13 -13.00
C ILE A 187 -23.78 -3.38 -14.07
N LYS A 188 -23.58 -4.40 -14.86
CA LYS A 188 -24.54 -4.90 -15.85
C LYS A 188 -24.64 -6.40 -15.71
N ILE A 189 -25.87 -6.90 -15.55
CA ILE A 189 -26.18 -8.33 -15.52
C ILE A 189 -26.79 -8.67 -16.87
N ILE A 190 -26.30 -9.69 -17.52
CA ILE A 190 -26.86 -10.25 -18.77
C ILE A 190 -27.40 -11.63 -18.38
N GLU A 191 -28.71 -11.82 -18.60
CA GLU A 191 -29.43 -13.08 -18.35
C GLU A 191 -29.83 -13.71 -19.68
#